data_201e7d1d29e620e4be7dd11effdc7975
#
_entry.id   201e7d1d29e620e4be7dd11effdc7975
#
_cell.length_a   1.000
_cell.length_b   1.000
_cell.length_c   1.000
_cell.angle_alpha   90.00
_cell.angle_beta   90.00
_cell.angle_gamma   90.00
#
_symmetry.space_group_name_H-M   'P 1'
#
loop_
_entity.id
_entity.type
_entity.pdbx_description
1 polymer ?
#
loop_
_entity_poly.entity_id
_entity_poly.type
_entity_poly.pdbx_seq_one_letter_code
_entity_poly.pdbx_strand_id
1 'polypeptide(L)'
;MRLPLYFDPSLLETAKFIAIDHLPMPPLSARGLSRFAVFEQGDFNGITYLNRYFIKQAVETQEAVHFHELIHVIQWRLLGPEGFLRAYANGLEEFGYENSPLEKMAYDAEASFKRSSAIFDAQKFVTGRLGSLL
;
A
#
# COMPACT_ATOMS: atom_id res chain seq x y z
N MET A 1 14.80 -9.58 11.10
CA MET A 1 13.98 -8.59 10.36
C MET A 1 14.61 -8.32 8.99
N ARG A 2 13.80 -8.47 7.93
CA ARG A 2 14.30 -8.40 6.55
C ARG A 2 14.00 -7.07 5.85
N LEU A 3 13.08 -6.27 6.40
CA LEU A 3 12.66 -5.02 5.74
C LEU A 3 13.81 -4.07 5.38
N PRO A 4 14.84 -3.89 6.23
CA PRO A 4 15.95 -2.98 5.87
C PRO A 4 16.75 -3.40 4.65
N LEU A 5 16.60 -4.65 4.20
CA LEU A 5 17.27 -5.13 3.00
C LEU A 5 16.61 -4.63 1.71
N TYR A 6 15.34 -4.21 1.81
CA TYR A 6 14.52 -3.85 0.66
C TYR A 6 14.19 -2.37 0.57
N PHE A 7 14.24 -1.65 1.71
CA PHE A 7 13.82 -0.27 1.79
C PHE A 7 14.95 0.63 2.26
N ASP A 8 14.97 1.85 1.73
CA ASP A 8 15.90 2.89 2.14
C ASP A 8 15.73 3.17 3.64
N PRO A 9 16.83 3.31 4.40
CA PRO A 9 16.74 3.67 5.81
C PRO A 9 15.92 4.93 6.10
N SER A 10 16.00 5.94 5.23
CA SER A 10 15.23 7.18 5.43
C SER A 10 13.74 6.93 5.33
N LEU A 11 13.31 6.04 4.47
CA LEU A 11 11.90 5.68 4.36
C LEU A 11 11.42 4.98 5.63
N LEU A 12 12.22 4.02 6.12
CA LEU A 12 11.86 3.28 7.33
C LEU A 12 11.83 4.17 8.58
N GLU A 13 12.65 5.21 8.62
CA GLU A 13 12.64 6.16 9.71
C GLU A 13 11.41 7.05 9.72
N THR A 14 10.94 7.43 8.52
CA THR A 14 9.80 8.34 8.39
C THR A 14 8.46 7.63 8.37
N ALA A 15 8.41 6.40 7.89
CA ALA A 15 7.17 5.63 7.87
C ALA A 15 6.83 5.16 9.28
N LYS A 16 5.59 5.40 9.70
CA LYS A 16 5.11 5.03 11.04
C LYS A 16 3.92 4.10 10.90
N PHE A 17 3.82 3.13 11.81
CA PHE A 17 2.63 2.28 11.82
C PHE A 17 1.98 2.27 13.20
N ILE A 18 0.68 1.96 13.20
CA ILE A 18 -0.12 1.85 14.40
C ILE A 18 -0.91 0.54 14.29
N ALA A 19 -0.76 -0.34 15.27
CA ALA A 19 -1.52 -1.58 15.33
C ALA A 19 -2.84 -1.30 16.05
N ILE A 20 -3.95 -1.65 15.41
CA ILE A 20 -5.28 -1.39 15.96
C ILE A 20 -6.23 -2.56 15.68
N ASP A 21 -7.36 -2.59 16.41
CA ASP A 21 -8.36 -3.65 16.22
C ASP A 21 -9.16 -3.47 14.94
N HIS A 22 -9.55 -2.22 14.65
CA HIS A 22 -10.36 -1.88 13.48
C HIS A 22 -9.71 -0.78 12.70
N LEU A 23 -9.59 -0.97 11.38
CA LEU A 23 -8.94 0.01 10.53
C LEU A 23 -9.77 1.30 10.44
N PRO A 24 -9.11 2.48 10.51
CA PRO A 24 -9.81 3.75 10.39
C PRO A 24 -10.15 4.04 8.93
N MET A 25 -11.31 3.59 8.50
CA MET A 25 -11.74 3.77 7.13
C MET A 25 -12.50 5.10 7.00
N PRO A 26 -11.95 6.10 6.31
CA PRO A 26 -12.64 7.39 6.17
C PRO A 26 -13.89 7.23 5.30
N PRO A 27 -14.97 7.99 5.58
CA PRO A 27 -16.20 7.89 4.82
C PRO A 27 -16.09 8.63 3.48
N LEU A 28 -15.22 8.16 2.60
CA LEU A 28 -14.93 8.85 1.34
C LEU A 28 -16.15 8.89 0.42
N SER A 29 -16.95 7.82 0.38
CA SER A 29 -18.15 7.79 -0.45
C SER A 29 -19.19 8.82 0.01
N ALA A 30 -19.32 9.01 1.33
CA ALA A 30 -20.25 9.99 1.89
C ALA A 30 -19.82 11.43 1.60
N ARG A 31 -18.56 11.65 1.24
CA ARG A 31 -18.02 12.98 0.92
C ARG A 31 -17.92 13.21 -0.59
N GLY A 32 -18.71 12.49 -1.38
CA GLY A 32 -18.73 12.64 -2.82
C GLY A 32 -17.74 11.79 -3.58
N LEU A 33 -17.03 10.91 -2.88
CA LEU A 33 -16.07 9.99 -3.50
C LEU A 33 -16.66 8.57 -3.52
N SER A 34 -17.82 8.45 -4.18
CA SER A 34 -18.59 7.19 -4.22
C SER A 34 -17.77 6.02 -4.80
N ARG A 35 -16.73 6.33 -5.58
CA ARG A 35 -15.86 5.32 -6.18
C ARG A 35 -15.13 4.46 -5.12
N PHE A 36 -15.06 4.94 -3.88
CA PHE A 36 -14.42 4.23 -2.79
C PHE A 36 -15.38 3.39 -1.95
N ALA A 37 -16.66 3.30 -2.34
CA ALA A 37 -17.66 2.56 -1.54
C ALA A 37 -17.26 1.09 -1.34
N VAL A 38 -16.80 0.42 -2.40
CA VAL A 38 -16.37 -0.98 -2.30
C VAL A 38 -15.15 -1.11 -1.38
N PHE A 39 -14.21 -0.18 -1.47
CA PHE A 39 -13.03 -0.16 -0.62
C PHE A 39 -13.40 -0.01 0.85
N GLU A 40 -14.34 0.90 1.17
CA GLU A 40 -14.77 1.13 2.55
C GLU A 40 -15.39 -0.11 3.18
N GLN A 41 -16.00 -0.97 2.38
CA GLN A 41 -16.67 -2.18 2.87
C GLN A 41 -15.75 -3.39 2.92
N GLY A 42 -14.50 -3.26 2.45
CA GLY A 42 -13.55 -4.36 2.42
C GLY A 42 -13.00 -4.69 3.80
N ASP A 43 -12.63 -5.95 4.00
CA ASP A 43 -11.97 -6.40 5.22
C ASP A 43 -10.47 -6.56 4.94
N PHE A 44 -9.71 -5.53 5.22
CA PHE A 44 -8.29 -5.47 4.93
C PHE A 44 -7.45 -5.64 6.18
N ASN A 45 -6.22 -6.13 6.01
CA ASN A 45 -5.27 -6.28 7.12
C ASN A 45 -4.56 -4.97 7.46
N GLY A 46 -4.50 -4.04 6.51
CA GLY A 46 -3.86 -2.76 6.72
C GLY A 46 -4.35 -1.70 5.75
N ILE A 47 -4.02 -0.46 6.04
CA ILE A 47 -4.33 0.67 5.17
C ILE A 47 -3.27 1.75 5.36
N THR A 48 -2.87 2.39 4.27
CA THR A 48 -1.81 3.41 4.28
C THR A 48 -2.37 4.78 3.91
N TYR A 49 -1.95 5.79 4.68
CA TYR A 49 -2.22 7.20 4.41
C TYR A 49 -0.90 7.97 4.44
N LEU A 50 -0.43 8.40 3.28
CA LEU A 50 0.84 9.12 3.15
C LEU A 50 2.01 8.27 3.65
N ASN A 51 2.69 8.69 4.73
CA ASN A 51 3.81 7.95 5.29
C ASN A 51 3.44 7.16 6.56
N ARG A 52 2.14 7.00 6.81
CA ARG A 52 1.65 6.25 7.98
C ARG A 52 0.77 5.11 7.51
N TYR A 53 0.86 3.98 8.20
CA TYR A 53 -0.06 2.90 7.92
C TYR A 53 -0.60 2.30 9.20
N PHE A 54 -1.84 1.86 9.11
CA PHE A 54 -2.53 1.17 10.19
C PHE A 54 -2.59 -0.30 9.84
N ILE A 55 -2.40 -1.13 10.84
CA ILE A 55 -2.35 -2.57 10.64
C ILE A 55 -3.15 -3.24 11.75
N LYS A 56 -3.90 -4.29 11.41
CA LYS A 56 -4.66 -5.02 12.42
C LYS A 56 -3.73 -5.71 13.39
N GLN A 57 -4.05 -5.65 14.69
CA GLN A 57 -3.24 -6.28 15.72
C GLN A 57 -3.02 -7.78 15.45
N ALA A 58 -4.02 -8.44 14.87
CA ALA A 58 -3.92 -9.87 14.57
C ALA A 58 -2.77 -10.21 13.64
N VAL A 59 -2.31 -9.27 12.81
CA VAL A 59 -1.24 -9.50 11.83
C VAL A 59 -0.04 -8.60 12.03
N GLU A 60 0.07 -7.90 13.16
CA GLU A 60 1.14 -6.92 13.38
C GLU A 60 2.53 -7.52 13.40
N THR A 61 2.67 -8.82 13.65
CA THR A 61 3.97 -9.50 13.63
C THR A 61 4.31 -10.09 12.26
N GLN A 62 3.40 -10.01 11.29
CA GLN A 62 3.65 -10.54 9.95
C GLN A 62 4.39 -9.51 9.11
N GLU A 63 5.68 -9.74 8.92
CA GLU A 63 6.54 -8.82 8.19
C GLU A 63 6.05 -8.55 6.76
N ALA A 64 5.46 -9.54 6.11
CA ALA A 64 4.93 -9.39 4.76
C ALA A 64 3.81 -8.35 4.68
N VAL A 65 2.99 -8.22 5.72
CA VAL A 65 1.93 -7.21 5.75
C VAL A 65 2.55 -5.81 5.83
N HIS A 66 3.57 -5.65 6.68
CA HIS A 66 4.31 -4.39 6.74
C HIS A 66 4.96 -4.07 5.39
N PHE A 67 5.52 -5.08 4.73
CA PHE A 67 6.12 -4.90 3.42
C PHE A 67 5.11 -4.34 2.42
N HIS A 68 3.92 -4.92 2.38
CA HIS A 68 2.83 -4.49 1.51
C HIS A 68 2.49 -3.02 1.73
N GLU A 69 2.29 -2.63 3.01
CA GLU A 69 1.93 -1.25 3.31
C GLU A 69 3.05 -0.27 3.02
N LEU A 70 4.30 -0.68 3.21
CA LEU A 70 5.45 0.17 2.86
C LEU A 70 5.56 0.40 1.35
N ILE A 71 5.13 -0.55 0.53
CA ILE A 71 5.03 -0.32 -0.92
C ILE A 71 4.06 0.83 -1.19
N HIS A 72 2.92 0.85 -0.49
CA HIS A 72 1.97 1.95 -0.64
C HIS A 72 2.56 3.29 -0.17
N VAL A 73 3.39 3.30 0.87
CA VAL A 73 4.09 4.53 1.30
C VAL A 73 4.92 5.09 0.15
N ILE A 74 5.64 4.22 -0.56
CA ILE A 74 6.44 4.65 -1.73
C ILE A 74 5.52 5.23 -2.81
N GLN A 75 4.41 4.56 -3.10
CA GLN A 75 3.45 5.03 -4.09
C GLN A 75 2.90 6.42 -3.72
N TRP A 76 2.52 6.62 -2.46
CA TRP A 76 2.06 7.92 -1.97
C TRP A 76 3.13 9.01 -2.18
N ARG A 77 4.39 8.68 -1.89
CA ARG A 77 5.48 9.64 -2.02
C ARG A 77 5.74 10.03 -3.47
N LEU A 78 5.70 9.06 -4.37
CA LEU A 78 5.99 9.29 -5.79
C LEU A 78 4.84 9.97 -6.52
N LEU A 79 3.60 9.62 -6.20
CA LEU A 79 2.42 10.16 -6.87
C LEU A 79 1.89 11.45 -6.23
N GLY A 80 2.19 11.66 -4.95
CA GLY A 80 1.58 12.73 -4.17
C GLY A 80 0.16 12.38 -3.76
N PRO A 81 -0.41 13.11 -2.78
CA PRO A 81 -1.74 12.76 -2.25
C PRO A 81 -2.83 12.75 -3.32
N GLU A 82 -2.89 13.79 -4.14
CA GLU A 82 -3.92 13.88 -5.18
C GLU A 82 -3.71 12.82 -6.25
N GLY A 83 -2.46 12.64 -6.70
CA GLY A 83 -2.13 11.64 -7.71
C GLY A 83 -2.41 10.23 -7.26
N PHE A 84 -2.06 9.91 -6.02
CA PHE A 84 -2.33 8.58 -5.45
C PHE A 84 -3.82 8.31 -5.39
N LEU A 85 -4.60 9.24 -4.82
CA LEU A 85 -6.05 9.04 -4.66
C LEU A 85 -6.75 8.91 -6.02
N ARG A 86 -6.31 9.70 -7.01
CA ARG A 86 -6.88 9.60 -8.36
C ARG A 86 -6.56 8.25 -8.99
N ALA A 87 -5.31 7.83 -8.94
CA ALA A 87 -4.90 6.55 -9.52
C ALA A 87 -5.58 5.39 -8.83
N TYR A 88 -5.65 5.44 -7.49
CA TYR A 88 -6.27 4.38 -6.70
C TYR A 88 -7.76 4.26 -7.02
N ALA A 89 -8.48 5.39 -7.03
CA ALA A 89 -9.91 5.40 -7.34
C ALA A 89 -10.19 4.91 -8.75
N ASN A 90 -9.42 5.34 -9.73
CA ASN A 90 -9.57 4.89 -11.11
C ASN A 90 -9.34 3.38 -11.22
N GLY A 91 -8.33 2.87 -10.53
CA GLY A 91 -8.03 1.45 -10.54
C GLY A 91 -9.14 0.61 -9.91
N LEU A 92 -9.68 1.06 -8.78
CA LEU A 92 -10.80 0.38 -8.13
C LEU A 92 -12.03 0.31 -9.05
N GLU A 93 -12.33 1.42 -9.71
CA GLU A 93 -13.50 1.52 -10.59
C GLU A 93 -13.36 0.61 -11.81
N GLU A 94 -12.17 0.58 -12.41
CA GLU A 94 -11.94 -0.16 -13.65
C GLU A 94 -11.66 -1.65 -13.43
N PHE A 95 -10.91 -2.00 -12.40
CA PHE A 95 -10.38 -3.36 -12.21
C PHE A 95 -10.84 -4.05 -10.93
N GLY A 96 -11.46 -3.34 -10.00
CA GLY A 96 -11.75 -3.87 -8.67
C GLY A 96 -10.51 -3.83 -7.77
N TYR A 97 -10.67 -4.27 -6.51
CA TYR A 97 -9.62 -4.12 -5.53
C TYR A 97 -8.35 -4.91 -5.85
N GLU A 98 -8.50 -6.23 -6.04
CA GLU A 98 -7.34 -7.12 -6.19
C GLU A 98 -6.55 -6.85 -7.47
N ASN A 99 -7.24 -6.43 -8.51
CA ASN A 99 -6.64 -6.20 -9.82
C ASN A 99 -6.34 -4.73 -10.10
N SER A 100 -6.65 -3.83 -9.17
CA SER A 100 -6.29 -2.43 -9.35
C SER A 100 -4.76 -2.30 -9.40
N PRO A 101 -4.21 -1.46 -10.28
CA PRO A 101 -2.76 -1.44 -10.51
C PRO A 101 -1.92 -1.21 -9.27
N LEU A 102 -2.33 -0.31 -8.39
CA LEU A 102 -1.54 -0.02 -7.19
C LEU A 102 -1.56 -1.18 -6.19
N GLU A 103 -2.72 -1.84 -6.03
CA GLU A 103 -2.78 -3.01 -5.15
C GLU A 103 -2.06 -4.21 -5.76
N LYS A 104 -2.26 -4.44 -7.05
CA LYS A 104 -1.56 -5.53 -7.73
C LYS A 104 -0.04 -5.39 -7.62
N MET A 105 0.46 -4.19 -7.76
CA MET A 105 1.88 -3.89 -7.59
C MET A 105 2.35 -4.27 -6.17
N ALA A 106 1.59 -3.88 -5.15
CA ALA A 106 1.93 -4.18 -3.77
C ALA A 106 1.88 -5.69 -3.50
N TYR A 107 0.87 -6.39 -4.01
CA TYR A 107 0.76 -7.84 -3.86
C TYR A 107 1.88 -8.57 -4.60
N ASP A 108 2.25 -8.12 -5.79
CA ASP A 108 3.36 -8.73 -6.55
C ASP A 108 4.68 -8.59 -5.80
N ALA A 109 4.93 -7.40 -5.24
CA ALA A 109 6.13 -7.16 -4.45
C ALA A 109 6.13 -7.99 -3.17
N GLU A 110 4.99 -8.07 -2.49
CA GLU A 110 4.83 -8.88 -1.29
C GLU A 110 5.11 -10.36 -1.58
N ALA A 111 4.59 -10.87 -2.70
CA ALA A 111 4.81 -12.26 -3.08
C ALA A 111 6.29 -12.54 -3.31
N SER A 112 7.01 -11.62 -3.96
CA SER A 112 8.45 -11.75 -4.15
C SER A 112 9.20 -11.74 -2.83
N PHE A 113 8.79 -10.88 -1.89
CA PHE A 113 9.36 -10.81 -0.56
C PHE A 113 9.16 -12.14 0.20
N LYS A 114 7.96 -12.70 0.13
CA LYS A 114 7.64 -13.97 0.79
C LYS A 114 8.47 -15.14 0.24
N ARG A 115 8.68 -15.17 -1.07
CA ARG A 115 9.47 -16.23 -1.70
C ARG A 115 10.94 -16.17 -1.33
N SER A 116 11.43 -15.02 -0.89
CA SER A 116 12.84 -14.81 -0.51
C SER A 116 13.82 -15.19 -1.61
N SER A 117 13.39 -15.16 -2.87
CA SER A 117 14.20 -15.65 -3.98
C SER A 117 15.40 -14.74 -4.27
N ALA A 118 15.22 -13.43 -4.16
CA ALA A 118 16.27 -12.44 -4.36
C ALA A 118 15.89 -11.15 -3.67
N ILE A 119 16.87 -10.45 -3.12
CA ILE A 119 16.66 -9.12 -2.55
C ILE A 119 16.55 -8.13 -3.70
N PHE A 120 15.58 -7.23 -3.63
CA PHE A 120 15.39 -6.21 -4.64
C PHE A 120 15.15 -4.84 -3.98
N ASP A 121 15.44 -3.79 -4.71
CA ASP A 121 15.20 -2.42 -4.26
C ASP A 121 13.72 -2.08 -4.46
N ALA A 122 12.97 -1.96 -3.37
CA ALA A 122 11.53 -1.72 -3.44
C ALA A 122 11.22 -0.38 -4.13
N GLN A 123 12.03 0.66 -3.88
CA GLN A 123 11.84 1.96 -4.52
C GLN A 123 11.96 1.85 -6.05
N LYS A 124 12.98 1.14 -6.53
CA LYS A 124 13.17 0.94 -7.97
C LYS A 124 12.06 0.11 -8.59
N PHE A 125 11.59 -0.89 -7.85
CA PHE A 125 10.48 -1.72 -8.30
C PHE A 125 9.24 -0.87 -8.53
N VAL A 126 8.87 -0.04 -7.56
CA VAL A 126 7.69 0.82 -7.65
C VAL A 126 7.87 1.86 -8.75
N THR A 127 9.03 2.51 -8.81
CA THR A 127 9.31 3.52 -9.83
C THR A 127 9.15 2.94 -11.24
N GLY A 128 9.69 1.75 -11.47
CA GLY A 128 9.58 1.09 -12.77
C GLY A 128 8.15 0.75 -13.14
N ARG A 129 7.39 0.21 -12.18
CA ARG A 129 5.98 -0.15 -12.42
C ARG A 129 5.10 1.07 -12.65
N LEU A 130 5.32 2.14 -11.88
CA LEU A 130 4.56 3.39 -12.07
C LEU A 130 4.84 4.01 -13.44
N GLY A 131 6.08 3.93 -13.92
CA GLY A 131 6.43 4.40 -15.25
C GLY A 131 5.65 3.69 -16.34
N SER A 132 5.34 2.40 -16.16
CA SER A 132 4.57 1.64 -17.13
C SER A 132 3.07 1.98 -17.09
N LEU A 133 2.59 2.52 -15.97
CA LEU A 133 1.18 2.91 -15.82
C LEU A 133 0.90 4.31 -16.37
N LEU A 134 1.90 5.15 -16.38
CA LEU A 134 1.79 6.54 -16.82
C LEU A 134 2.20 6.66 -18.29
#